data_5ba5b7d9daec69b02c7e295dd83cd7ad
#
_entry.id   5ba5b7d9daec69b02c7e295dd83cd7ad
#
_cell.length_a   1.000
_cell.length_b   1.000
_cell.length_c   1.000
_cell.angle_alpha   90.00
_cell.angle_beta   90.00
_cell.angle_gamma   90.00
#
_symmetry.space_group_name_H-M   'P 1'
#
loop_
_entity.id
_entity.type
_entity.pdbx_description
1 polymer ?
#
loop_
_entity_poly.entity_id
_entity_poly.type
_entity_poly.pdbx_seq_one_letter_code
_entity_poly.pdbx_strand_id
1 'polypeptide(L)'
;MDVKKTTTSTGFKLSVMTLAIMNVTAVVSLRGLPAEAVYGLSSAFYYLFAAIVFLIPTAMVAAELAAMFSDKQGGVFRWVGEAYGARTGFLAIWLQWIESTIWYPTVLTFGAVSIAFIGMNDVHDAVLASNKVFTLCMVLAIYWLATFIALKGLGWVGKISKWGGMIGTIIPAGLLIVLGIIYISTGGHNHMDMSQGFFPDLSKFNNLVLASSIFLFYAGMEMMGIHVMDVKNPSRNYPK
;
A
#
# COMPACT_ATOMS: atom_id res chain seq x y z
N MET A 1 -40.46 20.54 12.13
CA MET A 1 -39.93 19.20 12.29
C MET A 1 -38.42 19.37 12.51
N ASP A 2 -38.02 19.41 13.79
CA ASP A 2 -36.65 19.70 14.20
C ASP A 2 -35.74 18.54 13.78
N VAL A 3 -34.88 18.79 12.85
CA VAL A 3 -33.78 17.86 12.51
C VAL A 3 -32.78 17.89 13.66
N LYS A 4 -32.90 16.90 14.55
CA LYS A 4 -31.94 16.62 15.59
C LYS A 4 -30.53 16.67 14.97
N LYS A 5 -29.74 17.69 15.32
CA LYS A 5 -28.27 17.72 15.08
C LYS A 5 -27.72 16.44 15.69
N THR A 6 -27.33 15.51 14.81
CA THR A 6 -26.63 14.30 15.22
C THR A 6 -25.32 14.74 15.85
N THR A 7 -25.20 14.50 17.12
CA THR A 7 -24.03 14.72 17.96
C THR A 7 -22.80 14.20 17.23
N THR A 8 -21.90 15.09 16.91
CA THR A 8 -20.55 14.76 16.50
C THR A 8 -19.91 13.88 17.57
N SER A 9 -19.77 12.61 17.25
CA SER A 9 -19.03 11.68 18.07
C SER A 9 -17.65 12.30 18.34
N THR A 10 -17.32 12.48 19.62
CA THR A 10 -15.97 12.79 20.11
C THR A 10 -15.02 11.60 19.87
N GLY A 11 -15.11 11.00 18.69
CA GLY A 11 -14.34 9.87 18.26
C GLY A 11 -12.88 10.24 18.02
N PHE A 12 -12.03 9.25 18.09
CA PHE A 12 -10.61 9.34 17.77
C PHE A 12 -10.41 10.02 16.41
N LYS A 13 -9.56 11.04 16.36
CA LYS A 13 -9.19 11.73 15.11
C LYS A 13 -7.78 11.36 14.70
N LEU A 14 -7.63 10.98 13.45
CA LEU A 14 -6.33 10.70 12.85
C LEU A 14 -5.51 12.00 12.73
N SER A 15 -4.23 11.92 13.10
CA SER A 15 -3.29 13.00 12.80
C SER A 15 -2.83 12.89 11.33
N VAL A 16 -2.38 14.01 10.76
CA VAL A 16 -1.80 14.05 9.40
C VAL A 16 -0.67 13.03 9.26
N MET A 17 0.23 12.95 10.26
CA MET A 17 1.33 11.99 10.26
C MET A 17 0.84 10.53 10.27
N THR A 18 -0.20 10.21 11.05
CA THR A 18 -0.75 8.85 11.06
C THR A 18 -1.36 8.50 9.71
N LEU A 19 -2.14 9.41 9.12
CA LEU A 19 -2.72 9.23 7.80
C LEU A 19 -1.64 9.05 6.72
N ALA A 20 -0.59 9.89 6.74
CA ALA A 20 0.53 9.79 5.81
C ALA A 20 1.26 8.43 5.93
N ILE A 21 1.53 7.95 7.15
CA ILE A 21 2.15 6.64 7.35
C ILE A 21 1.21 5.52 6.88
N MET A 22 -0.10 5.62 7.11
CA MET A 22 -1.08 4.65 6.59
C MET A 22 -1.06 4.61 5.06
N ASN A 23 -1.01 5.77 4.39
CA ASN A 23 -0.87 5.84 2.93
C ASN A 23 0.47 5.23 2.46
N VAL A 24 1.58 5.58 3.09
CA VAL A 24 2.90 5.02 2.75
C VAL A 24 2.87 3.49 2.88
N THR A 25 2.31 2.95 3.96
CA THR A 25 2.22 1.49 4.15
C THR A 25 1.27 0.79 3.19
N ALA A 26 0.27 1.48 2.67
CA ALA A 26 -0.64 0.94 1.66
C ALA A 26 0.03 0.85 0.27
N VAL A 27 0.85 1.84 -0.08
CA VAL A 27 1.45 1.99 -1.41
C VAL A 27 2.88 1.43 -1.48
N VAL A 28 3.72 1.72 -0.46
CA VAL A 28 5.12 1.27 -0.47
C VAL A 28 5.21 -0.18 -0.05
N SER A 29 5.69 -1.03 -0.95
CA SER A 29 5.90 -2.45 -0.69
C SER A 29 7.34 -2.86 -0.97
N LEU A 30 8.02 -3.40 0.06
CA LEU A 30 9.35 -3.99 -0.10
C LEU A 30 9.31 -5.39 -0.73
N ARG A 31 8.10 -5.96 -0.85
CA ARG A 31 7.86 -7.32 -1.35
C ARG A 31 8.33 -7.54 -2.78
N GLY A 32 8.14 -6.54 -3.63
CA GLY A 32 8.48 -6.62 -5.06
C GLY A 32 9.96 -6.45 -5.36
N LEU A 33 10.74 -5.82 -4.47
CA LEU A 33 12.12 -5.43 -4.73
C LEU A 33 13.02 -6.56 -5.27
N PRO A 34 12.99 -7.80 -4.73
CA PRO A 34 13.82 -8.87 -5.27
C PRO A 34 13.48 -9.26 -6.71
N ALA A 35 12.19 -9.30 -7.04
CA ALA A 35 11.72 -9.63 -8.39
C ALA A 35 12.07 -8.52 -9.39
N GLU A 36 12.01 -7.28 -8.98
CA GLU A 36 12.28 -6.11 -9.81
C GLU A 36 13.79 -5.86 -9.99
N ALA A 37 14.60 -6.23 -8.99
CA ALA A 37 16.06 -6.12 -9.09
C ALA A 37 16.64 -6.90 -10.28
N VAL A 38 15.96 -7.98 -10.72
CA VAL A 38 16.36 -8.78 -11.90
C VAL A 38 16.33 -7.95 -13.18
N TYR A 39 15.51 -6.90 -13.26
CA TYR A 39 15.41 -6.04 -14.44
C TYR A 39 16.44 -4.89 -14.45
N GLY A 40 17.29 -4.80 -13.42
CA GLY A 40 18.39 -3.85 -13.37
C GLY A 40 17.94 -2.39 -13.45
N LEU A 41 18.67 -1.58 -14.25
CA LEU A 41 18.45 -0.13 -14.32
C LEU A 41 17.11 0.27 -14.93
N SER A 42 16.50 -0.56 -15.76
CA SER A 42 15.18 -0.29 -16.35
C SER A 42 14.05 -0.24 -15.30
N SER A 43 14.20 -0.93 -14.15
CA SER A 43 13.26 -0.80 -13.02
C SER A 43 13.20 0.64 -12.51
N ALA A 44 14.35 1.30 -12.38
CA ALA A 44 14.40 2.69 -11.93
C ALA A 44 13.66 3.64 -12.88
N PHE A 45 13.79 3.41 -14.21
CA PHE A 45 13.01 4.16 -15.19
C PHE A 45 11.52 4.00 -14.97
N TYR A 46 11.03 2.76 -14.84
CA TYR A 46 9.60 2.51 -14.65
C TYR A 46 9.06 3.09 -13.34
N TYR A 47 9.84 3.03 -12.25
CA TYR A 47 9.46 3.68 -10.99
C TYR A 47 9.31 5.19 -11.14
N LEU A 48 10.27 5.86 -11.76
CA LEU A 48 10.20 7.30 -12.00
C LEU A 48 9.05 7.67 -12.94
N PHE A 49 8.90 6.94 -14.03
CA PHE A 49 7.84 7.15 -15.00
C PHE A 49 6.45 6.96 -14.36
N ALA A 50 6.22 5.85 -13.67
CA ALA A 50 4.97 5.58 -12.99
C ALA A 50 4.69 6.56 -11.85
N ALA A 51 5.72 7.04 -11.14
CA ALA A 51 5.55 8.07 -10.12
C ALA A 51 5.03 9.37 -10.73
N ILE A 52 5.58 9.82 -11.86
CA ILE A 52 5.18 11.07 -12.52
C ILE A 52 3.83 10.96 -13.20
N VAL A 53 3.57 9.85 -13.91
CA VAL A 53 2.38 9.72 -14.76
C VAL A 53 1.18 9.16 -14.00
N PHE A 54 1.40 8.42 -12.94
CA PHE A 54 0.33 7.73 -12.21
C PHE A 54 0.25 8.14 -10.73
N LEU A 55 1.32 7.92 -9.92
CA LEU A 55 1.26 8.14 -8.48
C LEU A 55 0.92 9.60 -8.13
N ILE A 56 1.67 10.56 -8.67
CA ILE A 56 1.46 11.99 -8.36
C ILE A 56 0.06 12.44 -8.81
N PRO A 57 -0.39 12.23 -10.07
CA PRO A 57 -1.73 12.63 -10.49
C PRO A 57 -2.84 11.97 -9.68
N THR A 58 -2.76 10.67 -9.41
CA THR A 58 -3.79 9.97 -8.63
C THR A 58 -3.85 10.44 -7.19
N ALA A 59 -2.69 10.69 -6.56
CA ALA A 59 -2.62 11.25 -5.22
C ALA A 59 -3.23 12.65 -5.14
N MET A 60 -2.93 13.52 -6.11
CA MET A 60 -3.50 14.87 -6.17
C MET A 60 -5.02 14.84 -6.37
N VAL A 61 -5.52 14.02 -7.29
CA VAL A 61 -6.96 13.86 -7.52
C VAL A 61 -7.66 13.29 -6.28
N ALA A 62 -7.09 12.26 -5.65
CA ALA A 62 -7.65 11.69 -4.42
C ALA A 62 -7.69 12.72 -3.27
N ALA A 63 -6.64 13.54 -3.14
CA ALA A 63 -6.57 14.59 -2.14
C ALA A 63 -7.61 15.70 -2.38
N GLU A 64 -7.79 16.13 -3.63
CA GLU A 64 -8.78 17.13 -4.00
C GLU A 64 -10.21 16.63 -3.79
N LEU A 65 -10.52 15.41 -4.26
CA LEU A 65 -11.83 14.80 -4.07
C LEU A 65 -12.16 14.56 -2.59
N ALA A 66 -11.18 14.13 -1.80
CA ALA A 66 -11.36 13.99 -0.35
C ALA A 66 -11.61 15.34 0.34
N ALA A 67 -10.93 16.41 -0.08
CA ALA A 67 -11.16 17.75 0.45
C ALA A 67 -12.54 18.30 0.05
N MET A 68 -12.93 18.11 -1.21
CA MET A 68 -14.22 18.56 -1.78
C MET A 68 -15.41 17.87 -1.08
N PHE A 69 -15.33 16.56 -0.86
CA PHE A 69 -16.39 15.76 -0.24
C PHE A 69 -16.13 15.46 1.24
N SER A 70 -15.50 16.39 1.95
CA SER A 70 -15.13 16.23 3.36
C SER A 70 -16.29 16.30 4.36
N ASP A 71 -17.51 16.57 3.92
CA ASP A 71 -18.73 16.69 4.73
C ASP A 71 -19.36 15.34 5.10
N LYS A 72 -19.07 14.28 4.35
CA LYS A 72 -19.63 12.92 4.57
C LYS A 72 -18.59 11.86 4.21
N GLN A 73 -18.70 10.71 4.87
CA GLN A 73 -17.94 9.52 4.49
C GLN A 73 -18.44 8.94 3.16
N GLY A 74 -17.60 8.16 2.49
CA GLY A 74 -17.99 7.44 1.29
C GLY A 74 -16.84 7.17 0.31
N GLY A 75 -15.74 7.91 0.40
CA GLY A 75 -14.57 7.70 -0.47
C GLY A 75 -14.95 7.58 -1.95
N VAL A 76 -14.42 6.57 -2.63
CA VAL A 76 -14.66 6.31 -4.06
C VAL A 76 -16.13 6.17 -4.41
N PHE A 77 -16.95 5.52 -3.54
CA PHE A 77 -18.40 5.41 -3.75
C PHE A 77 -19.04 6.79 -3.96
N ARG A 78 -18.67 7.74 -3.09
CA ARG A 78 -19.24 9.08 -3.15
C ARG A 78 -18.70 9.87 -4.35
N TRP A 79 -17.41 9.83 -4.58
CA TRP A 79 -16.78 10.56 -5.67
C TRP A 79 -17.38 10.20 -7.03
N VAL A 80 -17.49 8.90 -7.30
CA VAL A 80 -18.08 8.40 -8.54
C VAL A 80 -19.60 8.58 -8.56
N GLY A 81 -20.26 8.40 -7.41
CA GLY A 81 -21.71 8.52 -7.27
C GLY A 81 -22.23 9.94 -7.50
N GLU A 82 -21.50 10.98 -7.07
CA GLU A 82 -21.85 12.39 -7.31
C GLU A 82 -21.65 12.76 -8.79
N ALA A 83 -20.65 12.17 -9.48
CA ALA A 83 -20.38 12.46 -10.88
C ALA A 83 -21.31 11.69 -11.85
N TYR A 84 -21.59 10.41 -11.57
CA TYR A 84 -22.24 9.50 -12.52
C TYR A 84 -23.48 8.79 -11.97
N GLY A 85 -23.92 9.16 -10.76
CA GLY A 85 -25.06 8.57 -10.09
C GLY A 85 -24.72 7.35 -9.22
N ALA A 86 -25.63 7.04 -8.28
CA ALA A 86 -25.43 6.05 -7.23
C ALA A 86 -25.15 4.62 -7.75
N ARG A 87 -25.73 4.24 -8.90
CA ARG A 87 -25.48 2.91 -9.50
C ARG A 87 -24.03 2.75 -9.92
N THR A 88 -23.45 3.78 -10.54
CA THR A 88 -22.04 3.77 -10.97
C THR A 88 -21.11 3.84 -9.77
N GLY A 89 -21.45 4.63 -8.74
CA GLY A 89 -20.74 4.64 -7.47
C GLY A 89 -20.72 3.26 -6.80
N PHE A 90 -21.84 2.55 -6.80
CA PHE A 90 -21.90 1.18 -6.28
C PHE A 90 -21.02 0.23 -7.10
N LEU A 91 -21.06 0.31 -8.42
CA LEU A 91 -20.21 -0.51 -9.29
C LEU A 91 -18.71 -0.27 -8.99
N ALA A 92 -18.30 0.99 -8.81
CA ALA A 92 -16.91 1.33 -8.51
C ALA A 92 -16.44 0.69 -7.19
N ILE A 93 -17.23 0.80 -6.11
CA ILE A 93 -16.85 0.19 -4.82
C ILE A 93 -16.92 -1.33 -4.85
N TRP A 94 -17.81 -1.90 -5.65
CA TRP A 94 -17.91 -3.35 -5.83
C TRP A 94 -16.68 -3.91 -6.56
N LEU A 95 -16.20 -3.21 -7.59
CA LEU A 95 -14.95 -3.56 -8.27
C LEU A 95 -13.73 -3.44 -7.34
N GLN A 96 -13.68 -2.40 -6.50
CA GLN A 96 -12.65 -2.25 -5.48
C GLN A 96 -12.70 -3.37 -4.44
N TRP A 97 -13.89 -3.84 -4.08
CA TRP A 97 -14.04 -5.00 -3.20
C TRP A 97 -13.52 -6.29 -3.85
N ILE A 98 -13.82 -6.53 -5.13
CA ILE A 98 -13.28 -7.69 -5.89
C ILE A 98 -11.75 -7.63 -5.91
N GLU A 99 -11.17 -6.48 -6.23
CA GLU A 99 -9.72 -6.27 -6.22
C GLU A 99 -9.13 -6.61 -4.85
N SER A 100 -9.71 -6.10 -3.78
CA SER A 100 -9.27 -6.36 -2.42
C SER A 100 -9.33 -7.86 -2.06
N THR A 101 -10.32 -8.60 -2.52
CA THR A 101 -10.41 -10.06 -2.26
C THR A 101 -9.30 -10.86 -2.91
N ILE A 102 -8.72 -10.36 -3.99
CA ILE A 102 -7.55 -10.96 -4.67
C ILE A 102 -6.25 -10.51 -4.00
N TRP A 103 -6.17 -9.24 -3.63
CA TRP A 103 -4.98 -8.62 -3.06
C TRP A 103 -4.65 -9.13 -1.65
N TYR A 104 -5.66 -9.27 -0.76
CA TYR A 104 -5.44 -9.72 0.62
C TYR A 104 -4.73 -11.08 0.73
N PRO A 105 -5.17 -12.15 0.06
CA PRO A 105 -4.46 -13.43 0.12
C PRO A 105 -3.00 -13.32 -0.30
N THR A 106 -2.69 -12.50 -1.29
CA THR A 106 -1.32 -12.30 -1.79
C THR A 106 -0.43 -11.68 -0.72
N VAL A 107 -0.90 -10.61 -0.07
CA VAL A 107 -0.14 -9.91 0.99
C VAL A 107 -0.01 -10.79 2.25
N LEU A 108 -1.08 -11.47 2.65
CA LEU A 108 -1.06 -12.34 3.81
C LEU A 108 -0.15 -13.57 3.59
N THR A 109 -0.11 -14.11 2.38
CA THR A 109 0.82 -15.19 2.02
C THR A 109 2.27 -14.71 2.14
N PHE A 110 2.58 -13.50 1.67
CA PHE A 110 3.92 -12.93 1.86
C PHE A 110 4.27 -12.80 3.35
N GLY A 111 3.32 -12.34 4.18
CA GLY A 111 3.50 -12.30 5.63
C GLY A 111 3.75 -13.68 6.24
N ALA A 112 3.00 -14.70 5.82
CA ALA A 112 3.18 -16.08 6.29
C ALA A 112 4.55 -16.65 5.91
N VAL A 113 4.98 -16.44 4.66
CA VAL A 113 6.31 -16.84 4.18
C VAL A 113 7.41 -16.10 4.95
N SER A 114 7.26 -14.79 5.17
CA SER A 114 8.24 -14.02 5.95
C SER A 114 8.40 -14.54 7.37
N ILE A 115 7.31 -14.99 8.00
CA ILE A 115 7.35 -15.61 9.33
C ILE A 115 8.12 -16.94 9.30
N ALA A 116 7.99 -17.72 8.23
CA ALA A 116 8.73 -18.98 8.10
C ALA A 116 10.26 -18.77 8.12
N PHE A 117 10.75 -17.64 7.59
CA PHE A 117 12.17 -17.31 7.54
C PHE A 117 12.74 -16.63 8.82
N ILE A 118 11.97 -16.53 9.89
CA ILE A 118 12.46 -15.97 11.17
C ILE A 118 13.47 -16.92 11.84
N GLY A 119 13.41 -18.21 11.54
CA GLY A 119 14.24 -19.25 12.15
C GLY A 119 15.74 -19.16 11.83
N MET A 120 16.13 -18.39 10.80
CA MET A 120 17.51 -18.26 10.31
C MET A 120 18.17 -19.60 9.92
N ASN A 121 17.36 -20.57 9.48
CA ASN A 121 17.81 -21.86 8.97
C ASN A 121 17.26 -22.05 7.57
N ASP A 122 18.02 -21.65 6.57
CA ASP A 122 17.59 -21.55 5.18
C ASP A 122 16.90 -22.81 4.63
N VAL A 123 17.39 -23.99 4.99
CA VAL A 123 16.82 -25.25 4.49
C VAL A 123 15.48 -25.55 5.16
N HIS A 124 15.42 -25.45 6.47
CA HIS A 124 14.20 -25.71 7.23
C HIS A 124 13.12 -24.67 6.92
N ASP A 125 13.52 -23.40 6.85
CA ASP A 125 12.65 -22.26 6.61
C ASP A 125 12.04 -22.31 5.20
N ALA A 126 12.82 -22.72 4.19
CA ALA A 126 12.32 -22.92 2.83
C ALA A 126 11.29 -24.08 2.74
N VAL A 127 11.54 -25.18 3.45
CA VAL A 127 10.58 -26.28 3.53
C VAL A 127 9.30 -25.83 4.22
N LEU A 128 9.40 -25.07 5.30
CA LEU A 128 8.25 -24.54 6.02
C LEU A 128 7.46 -23.54 5.17
N ALA A 129 8.14 -22.63 4.48
CA ALA A 129 7.54 -21.65 3.58
C ALA A 129 6.79 -22.30 2.40
N SER A 130 7.28 -23.45 1.91
CA SER A 130 6.64 -24.22 0.83
C SER A 130 5.47 -25.09 1.31
N ASN A 131 5.31 -25.26 2.63
CA ASN A 131 4.24 -26.08 3.20
C ASN A 131 2.90 -25.35 3.12
N LYS A 132 2.00 -25.88 2.29
CA LYS A 132 0.66 -25.29 2.06
C LYS A 132 -0.20 -25.21 3.33
N VAL A 133 -0.09 -26.18 4.22
CA VAL A 133 -0.87 -26.22 5.48
C VAL A 133 -0.37 -25.13 6.42
N PHE A 134 0.96 -25.02 6.60
CA PHE A 134 1.55 -23.94 7.38
C PHE A 134 1.13 -22.58 6.85
N THR A 135 1.31 -22.35 5.55
CA THR A 135 0.94 -21.07 4.91
C THR A 135 -0.54 -20.73 5.10
N LEU A 136 -1.44 -21.70 4.90
CA LEU A 136 -2.87 -21.50 5.11
C LEU A 136 -3.20 -21.16 6.57
N CYS A 137 -2.66 -21.90 7.52
CA CYS A 137 -2.88 -21.62 8.94
C CYS A 137 -2.38 -20.23 9.35
N MET A 138 -1.19 -19.83 8.86
CA MET A 138 -0.63 -18.52 9.15
C MET A 138 -1.43 -17.40 8.49
N VAL A 139 -1.86 -17.56 7.24
CA VAL A 139 -2.74 -16.59 6.56
C VAL A 139 -4.03 -16.38 7.34
N LEU A 140 -4.68 -17.46 7.76
CA LEU A 140 -5.91 -17.39 8.55
C LEU A 140 -5.66 -16.75 9.92
N ALA A 141 -4.57 -17.09 10.58
CA ALA A 141 -4.21 -16.50 11.88
C ALA A 141 -3.99 -14.99 11.78
N ILE A 142 -3.22 -14.53 10.78
CA ILE A 142 -2.96 -13.10 10.54
C ILE A 142 -4.27 -12.39 10.18
N TYR A 143 -5.08 -12.96 9.30
CA TYR A 143 -6.36 -12.40 8.89
C TYR A 143 -7.30 -12.18 10.07
N TRP A 144 -7.50 -13.22 10.91
CA TRP A 144 -8.36 -13.11 12.09
C TRP A 144 -7.80 -12.16 13.14
N LEU A 145 -6.49 -12.16 13.35
CA LEU A 145 -5.84 -11.19 14.25
C LEU A 145 -6.11 -9.76 13.78
N ALA A 146 -5.90 -9.47 12.49
CA ALA A 146 -6.19 -8.15 11.92
C ALA A 146 -7.67 -7.80 12.05
N THR A 147 -8.59 -8.76 11.84
CA THR A 147 -10.03 -8.57 12.01
C THR A 147 -10.37 -8.22 13.46
N PHE A 148 -9.85 -8.95 14.45
CA PHE A 148 -10.09 -8.63 15.87
C PHE A 148 -9.53 -7.27 16.26
N ILE A 149 -8.40 -6.85 15.69
CA ILE A 149 -7.86 -5.52 15.89
C ILE A 149 -8.79 -4.46 15.29
N ALA A 150 -9.29 -4.70 14.07
CA ALA A 150 -10.23 -3.78 13.41
C ALA A 150 -11.52 -3.60 14.19
N LEU A 151 -12.04 -4.65 14.83
CA LEU A 151 -13.22 -4.57 15.71
C LEU A 151 -13.01 -3.69 16.94
N LYS A 152 -11.78 -3.44 17.37
CA LYS A 152 -11.46 -2.49 18.45
C LYS A 152 -11.54 -1.02 18.00
N GLY A 153 -11.76 -0.78 16.73
CA GLY A 153 -11.99 0.54 16.14
C GLY A 153 -10.73 1.22 15.61
N LEU A 154 -10.97 2.34 14.92
CA LEU A 154 -9.96 3.07 14.14
C LEU A 154 -8.74 3.52 14.96
N GLY A 155 -8.90 3.79 16.25
CA GLY A 155 -7.80 4.18 17.12
C GLY A 155 -6.71 3.10 17.25
N TRP A 156 -7.11 1.84 17.34
CA TRP A 156 -6.19 0.69 17.36
C TRP A 156 -5.59 0.43 16.00
N VAL A 157 -6.41 0.46 14.95
CA VAL A 157 -5.94 0.32 13.56
C VAL A 157 -4.89 1.38 13.24
N GLY A 158 -5.16 2.65 13.54
CA GLY A 158 -4.22 3.75 13.31
C GLY A 158 -2.91 3.62 14.09
N LYS A 159 -2.95 3.15 15.35
CA LYS A 159 -1.73 2.91 16.14
C LYS A 159 -0.89 1.78 15.54
N ILE A 160 -1.52 0.65 15.19
CA ILE A 160 -0.82 -0.53 14.65
C ILE A 160 -0.29 -0.22 13.25
N SER A 161 -1.07 0.43 12.39
CA SER A 161 -0.60 0.85 11.06
C SER A 161 0.57 1.82 11.15
N LYS A 162 0.53 2.78 12.09
CA LYS A 162 1.63 3.72 12.30
C LYS A 162 2.91 3.01 12.72
N TRP A 163 2.88 2.19 13.76
CA TRP A 163 4.07 1.51 14.27
C TRP A 163 4.52 0.38 13.35
N GLY A 164 3.57 -0.40 12.81
CA GLY A 164 3.85 -1.44 11.82
C GLY A 164 4.47 -0.88 10.54
N GLY A 165 3.96 0.24 10.04
CA GLY A 165 4.52 0.92 8.88
C GLY A 165 5.90 1.51 9.14
N MET A 166 6.11 2.10 10.32
CA MET A 166 7.42 2.62 10.69
C MET A 166 8.48 1.50 10.79
N ILE A 167 8.17 0.44 11.54
CA ILE A 167 9.10 -0.66 11.82
C ILE A 167 9.20 -1.63 10.62
N GLY A 168 8.09 -1.91 9.93
CA GLY A 168 8.04 -2.91 8.86
C GLY A 168 8.32 -2.37 7.47
N THR A 169 8.22 -1.06 7.25
CA THR A 169 8.42 -0.47 5.91
C THR A 169 9.47 0.62 5.92
N ILE A 170 9.30 1.69 6.72
CA ILE A 170 10.15 2.88 6.62
C ILE A 170 11.57 2.59 7.12
N ILE A 171 11.70 1.98 8.30
CA ILE A 171 13.03 1.63 8.85
C ILE A 171 13.77 0.62 7.99
N PRO A 172 13.17 -0.52 7.57
CA PRO A 172 13.84 -1.47 6.69
C PRO A 172 14.21 -0.88 5.32
N ALA A 173 13.35 -0.05 4.72
CA ALA A 173 13.66 0.63 3.48
C ALA A 173 14.88 1.56 3.62
N GLY A 174 14.91 2.38 4.69
CA GLY A 174 16.03 3.23 5.01
C GLY A 174 17.31 2.45 5.27
N LEU A 175 17.22 1.33 6.01
CA LEU A 175 18.35 0.46 6.27
C LEU A 175 18.91 -0.14 4.97
N LEU A 176 18.06 -0.64 4.07
CA LEU A 176 18.49 -1.18 2.78
C LEU A 176 19.22 -0.12 1.94
N ILE A 177 18.72 1.12 1.92
CA ILE A 177 19.38 2.23 1.21
C ILE A 177 20.76 2.50 1.81
N VAL A 178 20.86 2.63 3.13
CA VAL A 178 22.13 2.88 3.83
C VAL A 178 23.13 1.75 3.61
N LEU A 179 22.69 0.50 3.75
CA LEU A 179 23.54 -0.66 3.50
C LEU A 179 24.00 -0.73 2.03
N GLY A 180 23.13 -0.40 1.08
CA GLY A 180 23.48 -0.32 -0.33
C GLY A 180 24.55 0.75 -0.62
N ILE A 181 24.42 1.93 -0.03
CA ILE A 181 25.41 3.00 -0.13
C ILE A 181 26.75 2.56 0.48
N ILE A 182 26.74 1.96 1.67
CA ILE A 182 27.96 1.44 2.31
C ILE A 182 28.61 0.38 1.43
N TYR A 183 27.83 -0.59 0.93
CA TYR A 183 28.33 -1.65 0.08
C TYR A 183 29.06 -1.12 -1.17
N ILE A 184 28.47 -0.16 -1.85
CA ILE A 184 29.08 0.46 -3.03
C ILE A 184 30.33 1.27 -2.65
N SER A 185 30.27 2.03 -1.55
CA SER A 185 31.39 2.87 -1.08
C SER A 185 32.60 2.08 -0.60
N THR A 186 32.38 0.85 -0.13
CA THR A 186 33.46 -0.08 0.29
C THR A 186 34.04 -0.92 -0.86
N GLY A 187 33.68 -0.61 -2.11
CA GLY A 187 34.20 -1.30 -3.28
C GLY A 187 33.44 -2.59 -3.63
N GLY A 188 32.23 -2.78 -3.11
CA GLY A 188 31.36 -3.87 -3.51
C GLY A 188 31.03 -3.82 -4.99
N HIS A 189 31.04 -4.98 -5.66
CA HIS A 189 30.70 -5.06 -7.07
C HIS A 189 29.21 -4.72 -7.27
N ASN A 190 28.95 -3.84 -8.24
CA ASN A 190 27.59 -3.58 -8.67
C ASN A 190 27.06 -4.79 -9.46
N HIS A 191 26.11 -5.53 -8.86
CA HIS A 191 25.44 -6.67 -9.49
C HIS A 191 24.24 -6.27 -10.35
N MET A 192 23.94 -4.97 -10.42
CA MET A 192 22.83 -4.48 -11.26
C MET A 192 23.21 -4.69 -12.74
N ASP A 193 22.31 -5.30 -13.48
CA ASP A 193 22.49 -5.45 -14.94
C ASP A 193 22.38 -4.08 -15.62
N MET A 194 23.54 -3.55 -16.01
CA MET A 194 23.65 -2.27 -16.72
C MET A 194 23.54 -2.45 -18.24
N SER A 195 23.52 -3.68 -18.75
CA SER A 195 23.52 -3.97 -20.19
C SER A 195 22.22 -3.54 -20.88
N GLN A 196 21.11 -3.51 -20.14
CA GLN A 196 19.81 -3.14 -20.68
C GLN A 196 19.57 -1.63 -20.77
N GLY A 197 20.50 -0.82 -20.25
CA GLY A 197 20.34 0.63 -20.23
C GLY A 197 19.22 1.14 -19.32
N PHE A 198 19.08 2.46 -19.27
CA PHE A 198 18.02 3.10 -18.45
C PHE A 198 16.64 3.02 -19.11
N PHE A 199 16.60 3.17 -20.45
CA PHE A 199 15.33 3.08 -21.19
C PHE A 199 15.03 1.62 -21.54
N PRO A 200 13.86 1.11 -21.10
CA PRO A 200 13.47 -0.27 -21.36
C PRO A 200 13.12 -0.49 -22.82
N ASP A 201 13.44 -1.68 -23.33
CA ASP A 201 12.96 -2.15 -24.62
C ASP A 201 11.49 -2.59 -24.52
N LEU A 202 10.57 -1.75 -24.97
CA LEU A 202 9.13 -1.99 -24.90
C LEU A 202 8.66 -3.12 -25.84
N SER A 203 9.50 -3.63 -26.73
CA SER A 203 9.15 -4.78 -27.58
C SER A 203 9.14 -6.10 -26.80
N LYS A 204 9.80 -6.14 -25.65
CA LYS A 204 9.86 -7.34 -24.80
C LYS A 204 8.67 -7.40 -23.87
N PHE A 205 7.88 -8.49 -23.95
CA PHE A 205 6.71 -8.71 -23.12
C PHE A 205 7.01 -8.62 -21.60
N ASN A 206 8.16 -9.14 -21.17
CA ASN A 206 8.58 -9.06 -19.76
C ASN A 206 8.70 -7.62 -19.25
N ASN A 207 9.12 -6.68 -20.08
CA ASN A 207 9.20 -5.28 -19.69
C ASN A 207 7.82 -4.64 -19.51
N LEU A 208 6.80 -5.10 -20.25
CA LEU A 208 5.41 -4.68 -20.06
C LEU A 208 4.83 -5.27 -18.77
N VAL A 209 5.19 -6.51 -18.42
CA VAL A 209 4.79 -7.13 -17.14
C VAL A 209 5.41 -6.35 -15.96
N LEU A 210 6.69 -5.99 -16.05
CA LEU A 210 7.36 -5.16 -15.05
C LEU A 210 6.67 -3.81 -14.89
N ALA A 211 6.39 -3.12 -16.01
CA ALA A 211 5.68 -1.85 -15.98
C ALA A 211 4.34 -1.97 -15.25
N SER A 212 3.53 -2.98 -15.61
CA SER A 212 2.22 -3.24 -14.98
C SER A 212 2.34 -3.49 -13.48
N SER A 213 3.37 -4.23 -13.04
CA SER A 213 3.62 -4.51 -11.63
C SER A 213 3.96 -3.24 -10.85
N ILE A 214 4.80 -2.36 -11.42
CA ILE A 214 5.18 -1.10 -10.79
C ILE A 214 4.00 -0.14 -10.68
N PHE A 215 3.16 -0.03 -11.73
CA PHE A 215 1.92 0.74 -11.64
C PHE A 215 0.98 0.20 -10.53
N LEU A 216 0.86 -1.12 -10.41
CA LEU A 216 0.07 -1.75 -9.37
C LEU A 216 0.60 -1.42 -7.96
N PHE A 217 1.92 -1.33 -7.76
CA PHE A 217 2.50 -0.94 -6.46
C PHE A 217 2.18 0.50 -6.07
N TYR A 218 1.93 1.37 -7.02
CA TYR A 218 1.54 2.77 -6.77
C TYR A 218 0.03 2.97 -6.67
N ALA A 219 -0.79 1.94 -6.89
CA ALA A 219 -2.24 2.02 -6.70
C ALA A 219 -2.61 2.02 -5.21
N GLY A 220 -3.77 2.60 -4.88
CA GLY A 220 -4.34 2.57 -3.52
C GLY A 220 -4.34 3.91 -2.79
N MET A 221 -3.89 5.01 -3.41
CA MET A 221 -3.92 6.35 -2.79
C MET A 221 -5.35 6.82 -2.46
N GLU A 222 -6.34 6.33 -3.20
CA GLU A 222 -7.76 6.62 -3.01
C GLU A 222 -8.38 5.90 -1.79
N MET A 223 -7.76 4.81 -1.34
CA MET A 223 -8.32 3.97 -0.27
C MET A 223 -8.50 4.72 1.04
N MET A 224 -7.62 5.66 1.35
CA MET A 224 -7.72 6.47 2.57
C MET A 224 -8.86 7.50 2.51
N GLY A 225 -9.48 7.74 1.36
CA GLY A 225 -10.64 8.64 1.21
C GLY A 225 -11.84 8.27 2.08
N ILE A 226 -11.98 7.01 2.46
CA ILE A 226 -13.02 6.57 3.41
C ILE A 226 -12.83 7.15 4.82
N HIS A 227 -11.61 7.54 5.20
CA HIS A 227 -11.27 8.09 6.51
C HIS A 227 -11.28 9.62 6.55
N VAL A 228 -11.81 10.29 5.52
CA VAL A 228 -11.83 11.76 5.44
C VAL A 228 -12.46 12.41 6.67
N MET A 229 -13.56 11.87 7.18
CA MET A 229 -14.26 12.36 8.37
C MET A 229 -13.51 12.10 9.68
N ASP A 230 -12.56 11.18 9.68
CA ASP A 230 -11.76 10.82 10.86
C ASP A 230 -10.51 11.69 11.00
N VAL A 231 -10.25 12.60 10.06
CA VAL A 231 -9.16 13.56 10.09
C VAL A 231 -9.63 14.89 10.70
N LYS A 232 -8.75 15.56 11.46
CA LYS A 232 -9.00 16.92 11.94
C LYS A 232 -8.94 17.90 10.77
N ASN A 233 -9.97 18.76 10.61
CA ASN A 233 -10.05 19.73 9.52
C ASN A 233 -9.71 19.10 8.15
N PRO A 234 -10.53 18.14 7.68
CA PRO A 234 -10.17 17.27 6.56
C PRO A 234 -9.88 18.05 5.27
N SER A 235 -10.65 19.09 4.95
CA SER A 235 -10.44 19.94 3.78
C SER A 235 -9.04 20.57 3.71
N ARG A 236 -8.39 20.82 4.87
CA ARG A 236 -7.06 21.41 4.95
C ARG A 236 -5.95 20.38 5.16
N ASN A 237 -6.22 19.34 5.94
CA ASN A 237 -5.20 18.41 6.43
C ASN A 237 -5.10 17.12 5.60
N TYR A 238 -6.15 16.76 4.87
CA TYR A 238 -6.11 15.57 4.02
C TYR A 238 -5.20 15.77 2.78
N PRO A 239 -5.19 16.95 2.11
CA PRO A 239 -4.31 17.18 0.96
C PRO A 239 -2.82 17.34 1.29
N LYS A 240 -2.43 17.36 2.57
CA LYS A 240 -1.03 17.50 3.01
C LYS A 240 -0.30 16.17 3.05
#